data_a66f1ea6f8a42e7889908f03a59c4b2f
#
_entry.id   a66f1ea6f8a42e7889908f03a59c4b2f
#
_cell.length_a   1.000
_cell.length_b   1.000
_cell.length_c   1.000
_cell.angle_alpha   90.00
_cell.angle_beta   90.00
_cell.angle_gamma   90.00
#
_symmetry.space_group_name_H-M   'P 1'
#
loop_
_entity.id
_entity.type
_entity.pdbx_description
1 polymer ?
#
loop_
_entity_poly.entity_id
_entity_poly.type
_entity_poly.pdbx_seq_one_letter_code
_entity_poly.pdbx_strand_id
1 'polypeptide(L)' 'MKATELREKTVEELNTELLSTLEEQFKLRMQASSGQQVQTHLFKKTRRDAARIKTILKEKAGK' A
#
# COMPACT_ATOMS: atom_id res chain seq x y z
N MET A 1 -6.47 4.74 -4.62
CA MET A 1 -6.97 5.13 -3.26
C MET A 1 -6.93 6.62 -3.09
N LYS A 2 -8.04 7.17 -2.61
CA LYS A 2 -8.09 8.61 -2.31
C LYS A 2 -7.85 8.82 -0.82
N ALA A 3 -7.14 9.89 -0.48
CA ALA A 3 -6.83 10.20 0.90
C ALA A 3 -8.09 10.39 1.76
N THR A 4 -9.13 10.98 1.18
CA THR A 4 -10.40 11.18 1.89
C THR A 4 -11.03 9.86 2.30
N GLU A 5 -11.00 8.86 1.42
CA GLU A 5 -11.54 7.54 1.71
C GLU A 5 -10.74 6.87 2.83
N LEU A 6 -9.42 7.01 2.79
CA LEU A 6 -8.55 6.43 3.80
C LEU A 6 -8.78 7.05 5.17
N ARG A 7 -9.03 8.36 5.22
CA ARG A 7 -9.29 9.05 6.48
C ARG A 7 -10.59 8.62 7.15
N GLU A 8 -11.53 8.11 6.38
CA GLU A 8 -12.79 7.60 6.92
C GLU A 8 -12.65 6.22 7.55
N LYS A 9 -11.57 5.51 7.24
CA LYS A 9 -11.33 4.16 7.76
C LYS A 9 -10.74 4.19 9.17
N THR A 10 -11.02 3.13 9.92
CA THR A 10 -10.42 2.97 11.26
C THR A 10 -8.94 2.60 11.13
N VAL A 11 -8.20 2.73 12.22
CA VAL A 11 -6.79 2.34 12.27
C VAL A 11 -6.64 0.85 11.93
N GLU A 12 -7.53 0.00 12.45
CA GLU A 12 -7.50 -1.43 12.17
C GLU A 12 -7.70 -1.72 10.69
N GLU A 13 -8.66 -1.05 10.07
CA GLU A 13 -8.90 -1.21 8.64
C GLU A 13 -7.71 -0.77 7.82
N LEU A 14 -7.10 0.35 8.21
CA LEU A 14 -5.92 0.88 7.53
C LEU A 14 -4.73 -0.07 7.65
N ASN A 15 -4.54 -0.69 8.82
CA ASN A 15 -3.49 -1.68 9.01
C ASN A 15 -3.70 -2.89 8.10
N THR A 16 -4.94 -3.35 7.98
CA THR A 16 -5.28 -4.47 7.09
C THR A 16 -5.00 -4.11 5.63
N GLU A 17 -5.40 -2.91 5.22
CA GLU A 17 -5.13 -2.41 3.87
C GLU A 17 -3.63 -2.31 3.60
N LEU A 18 -2.86 -1.82 4.57
CA LEU A 18 -1.41 -1.71 4.43
C LEU A 18 -0.77 -3.07 4.26
N LEU A 19 -1.14 -4.06 5.08
CA LEU A 19 -0.61 -5.40 4.96
C LEU A 19 -0.92 -6.00 3.59
N SER A 20 -2.16 -5.83 3.12
CA SER A 20 -2.56 -6.32 1.81
C SER A 20 -1.73 -5.69 0.70
N THR A 21 -1.50 -4.37 0.76
CA THR A 21 -0.71 -3.65 -0.22
C THR A 21 0.75 -4.10 -0.20
N LEU A 22 1.32 -4.31 0.98
CA LEU A 22 2.70 -4.77 1.12
C LEU A 22 2.86 -6.20 0.59
N GLU A 23 1.88 -7.07 0.81
CA GLU A 23 1.89 -8.42 0.25
C GLU A 23 1.86 -8.38 -1.27
N GLU A 24 1.04 -7.51 -1.83
CA GLU A 24 0.97 -7.34 -3.28
C GLU A 24 2.30 -6.85 -3.83
N GLN A 25 2.94 -5.90 -3.17
CA GLN A 25 4.25 -5.40 -3.56
C GLN A 25 5.30 -6.52 -3.51
N PHE A 26 5.25 -7.34 -2.47
CA PHE A 26 6.16 -8.47 -2.32
C PHE A 26 5.98 -9.47 -3.46
N LYS A 27 4.75 -9.79 -3.81
CA LYS A 27 4.45 -10.70 -4.93
C LYS A 27 5.02 -10.16 -6.23
N LEU A 28 4.86 -8.87 -6.49
CA LEU A 28 5.40 -8.25 -7.69
C LEU A 28 6.93 -8.35 -7.73
N ARG A 29 7.60 -8.16 -6.60
CA ARG A 29 9.04 -8.30 -6.51
C ARG A 29 9.49 -9.72 -6.78
N MET A 30 8.77 -10.70 -6.26
CA MET A 30 9.07 -12.11 -6.50
C MET A 30 8.90 -12.47 -7.96
N GLN A 31 7.85 -11.99 -8.60
CA GLN A 31 7.63 -12.23 -10.03
C GLN A 31 8.78 -11.65 -10.86
N ALA A 32 9.20 -10.45 -10.54
CA ALA A 32 10.33 -9.81 -11.22
C ALA A 32 11.63 -10.61 -11.02
N SER A 33 11.86 -11.10 -9.81
CA SER A 33 13.05 -11.90 -9.49
C SER A 33 13.09 -13.21 -10.24
N SER A 34 11.92 -13.80 -10.52
CA SER A 34 11.86 -15.09 -11.23
C SER A 34 11.91 -14.93 -12.75
N GLY A 35 12.14 -13.71 -13.23
CA GLY A 35 12.28 -13.45 -14.66
C GLY A 35 10.99 -13.13 -15.39
N GLN A 36 9.88 -13.08 -14.67
CA GLN A 36 8.60 -12.70 -15.26
C GLN A 36 8.57 -11.19 -15.51
N GLN A 37 7.93 -10.81 -16.61
CA GLN A 37 7.75 -9.39 -16.88
C GLN A 37 6.67 -8.82 -15.98
N VAL A 38 7.03 -7.80 -15.20
CA VAL A 38 6.09 -7.08 -14.36
C VAL A 38 6.05 -5.63 -14.83
N GLN A 39 4.84 -5.13 -15.00
CA GLN A 39 4.65 -3.76 -15.48
C GLN A 39 5.11 -2.77 -14.41
N THR A 40 5.95 -1.82 -14.81
CA THR A 40 6.54 -0.84 -13.91
C THR A 40 5.49 -0.02 -13.17
N HIS A 41 4.37 0.28 -13.82
CA HIS A 41 3.33 1.09 -13.19
C HIS A 41 2.68 0.41 -12.00
N LEU A 42 2.69 -0.93 -11.93
CA LEU A 42 2.17 -1.67 -10.80
C LEU A 42 3.04 -1.46 -9.55
N PHE A 43 4.37 -1.43 -9.72
CA PHE A 43 5.28 -1.12 -8.62
C PHE A 43 5.04 0.29 -8.10
N LYS A 44 4.90 1.26 -8.99
CA LYS A 44 4.67 2.65 -8.61
C LYS A 44 3.33 2.80 -7.88
N LYS A 45 2.30 2.12 -8.37
CA LYS A 45 0.97 2.17 -7.77
C LYS A 45 0.98 1.60 -6.35
N THR A 46 1.53 0.40 -6.16
CA THR A 46 1.55 -0.24 -4.85
C THR A 46 2.39 0.55 -3.86
N ARG A 47 3.53 1.08 -4.31
CA ARG A 47 4.39 1.92 -3.47
C ARG A 47 3.66 3.19 -3.03
N ARG A 48 2.96 3.83 -3.95
CA ARG A 48 2.20 5.05 -3.66
C ARG A 48 1.07 4.78 -2.69
N ASP A 49 0.32 3.70 -2.90
CA ASP A 49 -0.78 3.31 -2.03
C ASP A 49 -0.29 3.01 -0.62
N ALA A 50 0.81 2.27 -0.49
CA ALA A 50 1.41 1.97 0.80
C ALA A 50 1.84 3.26 1.53
N ALA A 51 2.45 4.19 0.81
CA ALA A 51 2.90 5.45 1.37
C ALA A 51 1.72 6.29 1.87
N ARG A 52 0.61 6.33 1.13
CA ARG A 52 -0.59 7.04 1.55
C ARG A 52 -1.18 6.46 2.81
N ILE A 53 -1.30 5.14 2.87
CA ILE A 53 -1.85 4.47 4.04
C ILE A 53 -0.98 4.75 5.26
N LYS A 54 0.34 4.68 5.12
CA LYS A 54 1.27 4.99 6.21
C LYS A 54 1.11 6.43 6.70
N THR A 55 0.95 7.36 5.77
CA THR A 55 0.79 8.77 6.10
C THR A 55 -0.49 9.00 6.90
N ILE A 56 -1.59 8.39 6.48
CA ILE A 56 -2.88 8.52 7.19
C ILE A 56 -2.81 7.87 8.57
N LEU A 57 -2.16 6.70 8.67
CA LEU A 57 -1.96 6.03 9.96
C LEU A 57 -1.17 6.93 10.91
N LYS A 58 -0.14 7.59 10.40
CA LYS A 58 0.67 8.50 11.20
C LYS A 58 -0.15 9.70 11.66
N GLU A 59 -0.99 10.26 10.81
CA GLU A 59 -1.89 11.36 11.17
C GLU A 59 -2.81 10.94 12.32
N LYS A 60 -3.40 9.75 12.21
CA LYS A 60 -4.33 9.24 13.24
C LYS A 60 -3.62 8.94 14.55
N ALA A 61 -2.40 8.41 14.48
CA ALA A 61 -1.62 8.10 15.66
C ALA A 61 -1.07 9.35 16.35
N GLY A 62 -0.85 10.41 15.61
CA GLY A 62 -0.31 11.66 16.11
C GLY A 62 -1.31 12.54 16.86
N LYS A 63 -2.57 12.14 16.92
CA LYS A 63 -3.61 12.92 17.63
C LYS A 63 -3.83 12.42 19.06
#